data_40772226f903224823d3d1c03b2dd3b3
#
_entry.id   40772226f903224823d3d1c03b2dd3b3
#
_cell.length_a   1.000
_cell.length_b   1.000
_cell.length_c   1.000
_cell.angle_alpha   90.00
_cell.angle_beta   90.00
_cell.angle_gamma   90.00
#
_symmetry.space_group_name_H-M   'P 1'
#
loop_
_entity.id
_entity.type
_entity.pdbx_description
1 polymer ?
#
loop_
_entity_poly.entity_id
_entity_poly.type
_entity_poly.pdbx_seq_one_letter_code
_entity_poly.pdbx_strand_id
1 'polypeptide(L)'
;MNRRQFLSLAGASASWVFLSGHSPYRQWMVYRETHLVILTSRDDLGADDLGEKFAAIVREALPDSGAAVGRGPRVQRIASLISTGQAMVGVVSRPNALAMYRGEGPFQQYGSIALRILVQNEAYQLVCREDFLPQHGYLLTEALMEHMSMADGAGLDLSVPGRDAADAGEIPPHVGALAFAEGRSLDTKGGQ
;
A
#
# COMPACT_ATOMS: atom_id res chain seq x y z
N MET A 1 50.53 39.39 12.55
CA MET A 1 49.22 38.74 12.61
C MET A 1 49.09 38.05 13.94
N ASN A 2 48.21 38.54 14.83
CA ASN A 2 48.12 38.07 16.21
C ASN A 2 47.33 36.76 16.30
N ARG A 3 47.80 35.81 17.12
CA ARG A 3 47.19 34.49 17.39
C ARG A 3 45.68 34.54 17.68
N ARG A 4 45.21 35.64 18.25
CA ARG A 4 43.77 35.87 18.54
C ARG A 4 42.91 36.11 17.28
N GLN A 5 43.48 36.69 16.21
CA GLN A 5 42.77 36.93 14.98
C GLN A 5 42.63 35.64 14.14
N PHE A 6 43.57 34.69 14.27
CA PHE A 6 43.51 33.40 13.61
C PHE A 6 42.42 32.49 14.19
N LEU A 7 42.21 32.53 15.49
CA LEU A 7 41.19 31.74 16.17
C LEU A 7 39.77 32.27 15.92
N SER A 8 39.58 33.55 15.69
CA SER A 8 38.28 34.13 15.34
C SER A 8 37.86 33.84 13.89
N LEU A 9 38.82 33.70 12.96
CA LEU A 9 38.51 33.30 11.59
C LEU A 9 38.24 31.81 11.47
N ALA A 10 38.89 30.95 12.26
CA ALA A 10 38.68 29.52 12.28
C ALA A 10 37.29 29.12 12.86
N GLY A 11 36.81 29.91 13.83
CA GLY A 11 35.48 29.72 14.43
C GLY A 11 34.33 30.08 13.52
N ALA A 12 34.50 31.07 12.64
CA ALA A 12 33.44 31.47 11.70
C ALA A 12 33.28 30.51 10.52
N SER A 13 34.32 29.80 10.10
CA SER A 13 34.30 28.83 9.01
C SER A 13 33.70 27.48 9.42
N ALA A 14 33.81 27.10 10.70
CA ALA A 14 33.25 25.83 11.18
C ALA A 14 31.74 25.87 11.38
N SER A 15 31.14 27.04 11.53
CA SER A 15 29.69 27.18 11.74
C SER A 15 28.89 27.02 10.44
N TRP A 16 29.49 27.11 9.27
CA TRP A 16 28.81 26.96 7.97
C TRP A 16 28.74 25.51 7.48
N VAL A 17 29.55 24.62 7.99
CA VAL A 17 29.58 23.21 7.59
C VAL A 17 28.48 22.38 8.27
N PHE A 18 27.98 22.84 9.42
CA PHE A 18 26.90 22.15 10.13
C PHE A 18 25.49 22.54 9.69
N LEU A 19 25.32 23.55 8.83
CA LEU A 19 24.01 24.00 8.32
C LEU A 19 23.65 23.43 6.94
N SER A 20 24.52 22.64 6.32
CA SER A 20 24.18 21.83 5.15
C SER A 20 23.62 20.47 5.52
N GLY A 21 22.99 20.37 6.69
CA GLY A 21 22.16 19.23 7.03
C GLY A 21 21.09 19.07 5.94
N HIS A 22 21.09 17.93 5.29
CA HIS A 22 20.07 17.54 4.33
C HIS A 22 18.70 17.84 4.94
N SER A 23 18.08 18.89 4.45
CA SER A 23 16.75 19.28 4.91
C SER A 23 15.80 18.08 4.67
N PRO A 24 15.21 17.50 5.71
CA PRO A 24 14.23 16.43 5.54
C PRO A 24 12.94 16.93 4.87
N TYR A 25 12.87 18.22 4.54
CA TYR A 25 11.70 18.88 3.97
C TYR A 25 11.23 18.28 2.64
N ARG A 26 12.12 17.81 1.76
CA ARG A 26 11.71 17.16 0.51
C ARG A 26 11.08 15.78 0.74
N GLN A 27 11.61 15.01 1.69
CA GLN A 27 10.99 13.73 2.06
C GLN A 27 9.63 13.93 2.72
N TRP A 28 9.50 14.97 3.55
CA TRP A 28 8.22 15.32 4.19
C TRP A 28 7.14 15.78 3.20
N MET A 29 7.49 16.47 2.13
CA MET A 29 6.52 16.85 1.08
C MET A 29 6.05 15.64 0.30
N VAL A 30 6.93 14.72 -0.08
CA VAL A 30 6.56 13.47 -0.76
C VAL A 30 5.61 12.63 0.12
N TYR A 31 5.85 12.52 1.42
CA TYR A 31 4.96 11.83 2.35
C TYR A 31 3.61 12.52 2.57
N ARG A 32 3.51 13.81 2.33
CA ARG A 32 2.23 14.54 2.41
C ARG A 32 1.38 14.40 1.13
N GLU A 33 2.00 14.17 0.00
CA GLU A 33 1.32 14.03 -1.28
C GLU A 33 0.90 12.59 -1.57
N THR A 34 1.56 11.60 -0.96
CA THR A 34 1.22 10.18 -1.17
C THR A 34 0.44 9.65 0.04
N HIS A 35 -0.88 9.62 -0.08
CA HIS A 35 -1.76 9.11 0.97
C HIS A 35 -1.93 7.59 0.90
N LEU A 36 -1.90 7.01 -0.31
CA LEU A 36 -2.04 5.57 -0.54
C LEU A 36 -0.79 5.00 -1.21
N VAL A 37 -0.06 4.13 -0.52
CA VAL A 37 1.02 3.34 -1.10
C VAL A 37 0.56 1.92 -1.31
N ILE A 38 0.54 1.48 -2.57
CA ILE A 38 0.30 0.09 -2.95
C ILE A 38 1.64 -0.62 -3.03
N LEU A 39 1.90 -1.53 -2.10
CA LEU A 39 3.16 -2.28 -2.09
C LEU A 39 3.17 -3.36 -3.17
N THR A 40 4.30 -3.47 -3.85
CA THR A 40 4.61 -4.54 -4.81
C THR A 40 5.98 -5.12 -4.55
N SER A 41 6.34 -6.20 -5.23
CA SER A 41 7.61 -6.88 -5.08
C SER A 41 8.34 -6.97 -6.43
N ARG A 42 9.64 -6.66 -6.42
CA ARG A 42 10.48 -6.73 -7.64
C ARG A 42 10.78 -8.16 -8.07
N ASP A 43 10.65 -9.13 -7.19
CA ASP A 43 10.81 -10.56 -7.50
C ASP A 43 9.52 -11.19 -8.07
N ASP A 44 8.43 -10.41 -8.16
CA ASP A 44 7.15 -10.81 -8.77
C ASP A 44 6.70 -9.72 -9.76
N LEU A 45 7.16 -9.85 -11.01
CA LEU A 45 6.91 -8.86 -12.06
C LEU A 45 5.43 -8.69 -12.36
N GLY A 46 4.63 -9.76 -12.29
CA GLY A 46 3.19 -9.67 -12.53
C GLY A 46 2.46 -8.88 -11.43
N ALA A 47 2.89 -9.01 -10.17
CA ALA A 47 2.38 -8.20 -9.07
C ALA A 47 2.78 -6.72 -9.22
N ASP A 48 3.99 -6.45 -9.71
CA ASP A 48 4.49 -5.08 -9.93
C ASP A 48 3.70 -4.38 -11.05
N ASP A 49 3.54 -5.03 -12.21
CA ASP A 49 2.77 -4.52 -13.34
C ASP A 49 1.29 -4.26 -12.96
N LEU A 50 0.70 -5.18 -12.20
CA LEU A 50 -0.67 -5.02 -11.72
C LEU A 50 -0.80 -3.87 -10.71
N GLY A 51 0.18 -3.73 -9.81
CA GLY A 51 0.23 -2.63 -8.85
C GLY A 51 0.32 -1.26 -9.51
N GLU A 52 1.10 -1.13 -10.60
CA GLU A 52 1.18 0.11 -11.39
C GLU A 52 -0.16 0.45 -12.04
N LYS A 53 -0.83 -0.55 -12.63
CA LYS A 53 -2.17 -0.36 -13.21
C LYS A 53 -3.17 0.09 -12.14
N PHE A 54 -3.19 -0.57 -10.98
CA PHE A 54 -4.06 -0.18 -9.87
C PHE A 54 -3.77 1.25 -9.39
N ALA A 55 -2.50 1.60 -9.20
CA ALA A 55 -2.15 2.95 -8.79
C ALA A 55 -2.54 4.01 -9.81
N ALA A 56 -2.44 3.72 -11.11
CA ALA A 56 -2.84 4.62 -12.18
C ALA A 56 -4.36 4.87 -12.15
N ILE A 57 -5.16 3.80 -12.08
CA ILE A 57 -6.63 3.88 -12.00
C ILE A 57 -7.06 4.64 -10.76
N VAL A 58 -6.48 4.32 -9.61
CA VAL A 58 -6.84 4.97 -8.34
C VAL A 58 -6.49 6.46 -8.36
N ARG A 59 -5.36 6.85 -8.96
CA ARG A 59 -5.03 8.30 -9.14
C ARG A 59 -6.03 9.02 -10.02
N GLU A 60 -6.55 8.36 -11.04
CA GLU A 60 -7.54 8.96 -11.95
C GLU A 60 -8.92 9.07 -11.29
N ALA A 61 -9.39 8.00 -10.66
CA ALA A 61 -10.70 7.94 -10.04
C ALA A 61 -10.78 8.67 -8.69
N LEU A 62 -9.67 8.65 -7.92
CA LEU A 62 -9.57 9.20 -6.57
C LEU A 62 -8.30 10.09 -6.46
N PRO A 63 -8.25 11.27 -7.09
CA PRO A 63 -7.04 12.11 -7.15
C PRO A 63 -6.46 12.46 -5.78
N ASP A 64 -7.32 12.71 -4.79
CA ASP A 64 -6.92 13.03 -3.42
C ASP A 64 -6.20 11.86 -2.70
N SER A 65 -6.28 10.64 -3.26
CA SER A 65 -5.58 9.49 -2.71
C SER A 65 -4.05 9.59 -2.87
N GLY A 66 -3.56 10.34 -3.84
CA GLY A 66 -2.14 10.42 -4.19
C GLY A 66 -1.52 9.04 -4.41
N ALA A 67 -2.28 8.08 -4.96
CA ALA A 67 -1.86 6.68 -5.03
C ALA A 67 -0.52 6.51 -5.75
N ALA A 68 0.39 5.73 -5.14
CA ALA A 68 1.70 5.43 -5.68
C ALA A 68 2.10 3.98 -5.40
N VAL A 69 3.04 3.45 -6.19
CA VAL A 69 3.58 2.11 -5.97
C VAL A 69 4.84 2.18 -5.13
N GLY A 70 4.87 1.36 -4.08
CA GLY A 70 6.05 1.13 -3.24
C GLY A 70 6.66 -0.24 -3.53
N ARG A 71 7.82 -0.27 -4.20
CA ARG A 71 8.48 -1.53 -4.60
C ARG A 71 9.41 -2.07 -3.53
N GLY A 72 9.06 -3.19 -2.93
CA GLY A 72 9.96 -3.97 -2.09
C GLY A 72 10.94 -4.82 -2.92
N PRO A 73 12.12 -5.15 -2.38
CA PRO A 73 13.05 -6.05 -3.06
C PRO A 73 12.52 -7.49 -3.16
N ARG A 74 11.73 -7.91 -2.20
CA ARG A 74 11.13 -9.25 -2.08
C ARG A 74 9.77 -9.18 -1.41
N VAL A 75 8.93 -10.18 -1.63
CA VAL A 75 7.59 -10.30 -1.03
C VAL A 75 7.62 -10.29 0.51
N GLN A 76 8.67 -10.80 1.15
CA GLN A 76 8.82 -10.73 2.62
C GLN A 76 8.90 -9.29 3.14
N ARG A 77 9.39 -8.34 2.31
CA ARG A 77 9.38 -6.93 2.68
C ARG A 77 7.96 -6.37 2.75
N ILE A 78 7.08 -6.83 1.85
CA ILE A 78 5.64 -6.48 1.90
C ILE A 78 5.04 -6.99 3.21
N ALA A 79 5.28 -8.27 3.54
CA ALA A 79 4.83 -8.87 4.80
C ALA A 79 5.31 -8.07 6.03
N SER A 80 6.60 -7.72 6.06
CA SER A 80 7.19 -6.92 7.14
C SER A 80 6.52 -5.55 7.29
N LEU A 81 6.27 -4.83 6.19
CA LEU A 81 5.67 -3.49 6.25
C LEU A 81 4.19 -3.54 6.64
N ILE A 82 3.45 -4.52 6.15
CA ILE A 82 2.04 -4.71 6.50
C ILE A 82 1.89 -5.16 7.95
N SER A 83 2.68 -6.16 8.41
CA SER A 83 2.58 -6.66 9.78
C SER A 83 2.89 -5.59 10.84
N THR A 84 3.78 -4.66 10.53
CA THR A 84 4.16 -3.55 11.43
C THR A 84 3.31 -2.29 11.27
N GLY A 85 2.32 -2.29 10.37
CA GLY A 85 1.46 -1.13 10.11
C GLY A 85 2.14 0.03 9.39
N GLN A 86 3.33 -0.20 8.81
CA GLN A 86 4.02 0.81 8.00
C GLN A 86 3.42 0.98 6.61
N ALA A 87 2.66 -0.02 6.16
CA ALA A 87 1.86 0.04 4.95
C ALA A 87 0.54 -0.71 5.17
N MET A 88 -0.49 -0.30 4.44
CA MET A 88 -1.83 -0.84 4.62
C MET A 88 -2.24 -1.78 3.50
N VAL A 89 -1.69 -1.61 2.29
CA VAL A 89 -2.18 -2.26 1.06
C VAL A 89 -1.02 -2.82 0.24
N GLY A 90 -1.22 -3.96 -0.39
CA GLY A 90 -0.22 -4.57 -1.27
C GLY A 90 -0.82 -5.52 -2.30
N VAL A 91 -0.16 -5.64 -3.45
CA VAL A 91 -0.47 -6.64 -4.49
C VAL A 91 0.50 -7.79 -4.33
N VAL A 92 -0.04 -8.99 -4.16
CA VAL A 92 0.73 -10.23 -3.99
C VAL A 92 0.06 -11.39 -4.71
N SER A 93 0.82 -12.38 -5.13
CA SER A 93 0.25 -13.60 -5.68
C SER A 93 -0.59 -14.35 -4.63
N ARG A 94 -1.65 -15.03 -5.05
CA ARG A 94 -2.58 -15.75 -4.14
C ARG A 94 -1.86 -16.71 -3.18
N PRO A 95 -0.89 -17.53 -3.62
CA PRO A 95 -0.16 -18.41 -2.70
C PRO A 95 0.61 -17.64 -1.62
N ASN A 96 1.25 -16.51 -2.00
CA ASN A 96 1.99 -15.67 -1.06
C ASN A 96 1.05 -14.97 -0.08
N ALA A 97 -0.10 -14.45 -0.55
CA ALA A 97 -1.10 -13.84 0.31
C ALA A 97 -1.60 -14.81 1.37
N LEU A 98 -1.94 -16.05 0.97
CA LEU A 98 -2.41 -17.08 1.89
C LEU A 98 -1.33 -17.50 2.88
N ALA A 99 -0.08 -17.66 2.43
CA ALA A 99 1.05 -17.97 3.30
C ALA A 99 1.35 -16.83 4.30
N MET A 100 1.22 -15.56 3.88
CA MET A 100 1.30 -14.39 4.77
C MET A 100 0.17 -14.39 5.80
N TYR A 101 -1.06 -14.66 5.37
CA TYR A 101 -2.23 -14.70 6.25
C TYR A 101 -2.09 -15.79 7.34
N ARG A 102 -1.54 -16.94 6.98
CA ARG A 102 -1.32 -18.06 7.91
C ARG A 102 -0.01 -17.98 8.69
N GLY A 103 0.94 -17.13 8.30
CA GLY A 103 2.28 -17.07 8.87
C GLY A 103 3.10 -18.31 8.54
N GLU A 104 2.98 -18.82 7.32
CA GLU A 104 3.63 -20.06 6.86
C GLU A 104 4.82 -19.78 5.93
N GLY A 105 5.66 -20.79 5.73
CA GLY A 105 6.79 -20.75 4.79
C GLY A 105 7.73 -19.58 5.08
N PRO A 106 8.03 -18.73 4.07
CA PRO A 106 8.97 -17.61 4.23
C PRO A 106 8.45 -16.47 5.13
N PHE A 107 7.21 -16.58 5.63
CA PHE A 107 6.56 -15.55 6.45
C PHE A 107 6.47 -15.93 7.93
N GLN A 108 6.93 -17.11 8.36
CA GLN A 108 6.87 -17.59 9.74
C GLN A 108 7.40 -16.60 10.77
N GLN A 109 8.45 -15.85 10.42
CA GLN A 109 9.05 -14.83 11.31
C GLN A 109 8.12 -13.66 11.64
N TYR A 110 7.08 -13.43 10.83
CA TYR A 110 6.10 -12.35 11.04
C TYR A 110 4.84 -12.83 11.76
N GLY A 111 4.69 -14.15 11.94
CA GLY A 111 3.45 -14.78 12.40
C GLY A 111 2.31 -14.64 11.36
N SER A 112 1.10 -15.00 11.76
CA SER A 112 -0.09 -14.75 10.94
C SER A 112 -0.37 -13.25 10.83
N ILE A 113 -0.60 -12.76 9.61
CA ILE A 113 -0.90 -11.36 9.35
C ILE A 113 -2.40 -11.24 9.06
N ALA A 114 -3.11 -10.42 9.83
CA ALA A 114 -4.54 -10.21 9.67
C ALA A 114 -4.82 -9.41 8.36
N LEU A 115 -4.92 -10.15 7.25
CA LEU A 115 -5.19 -9.62 5.92
C LEU A 115 -6.67 -9.70 5.57
N ARG A 116 -7.09 -8.81 4.66
CA ARG A 116 -8.38 -8.81 3.99
C ARG A 116 -8.16 -8.59 2.49
N ILE A 117 -9.04 -9.15 1.64
CA ILE A 117 -8.96 -8.97 0.18
C ILE A 117 -9.87 -7.82 -0.22
N LEU A 118 -9.34 -6.88 -1.02
CA LEU A 118 -10.11 -5.83 -1.68
C LEU A 118 -10.64 -6.33 -3.03
N VAL A 119 -9.73 -6.72 -3.91
CA VAL A 119 -10.03 -7.34 -5.20
C VAL A 119 -9.03 -8.45 -5.50
N GLN A 120 -9.42 -9.37 -6.36
CA GLN A 120 -8.57 -10.48 -6.81
C GLN A 120 -8.84 -10.86 -8.26
N ASN A 121 -7.85 -11.51 -8.88
CA ASN A 121 -7.99 -12.28 -10.09
C ASN A 121 -7.49 -13.73 -9.87
N GLU A 122 -7.32 -14.50 -10.93
CA GLU A 122 -6.85 -15.89 -10.82
C GLU A 122 -5.46 -16.01 -10.16
N ALA A 123 -4.54 -15.06 -10.40
CA ALA A 123 -3.15 -15.13 -9.98
C ALA A 123 -2.82 -14.26 -8.76
N TYR A 124 -3.45 -13.09 -8.64
CA TYR A 124 -3.07 -12.03 -7.70
C TYR A 124 -4.23 -11.54 -6.85
N GLN A 125 -3.86 -10.98 -5.70
CA GLN A 125 -4.79 -10.35 -4.76
C GLN A 125 -4.27 -8.97 -4.36
N LEU A 126 -5.14 -7.97 -4.36
CA LEU A 126 -4.93 -6.72 -3.65
C LEU A 126 -5.41 -6.94 -2.22
N VAL A 127 -4.45 -7.06 -1.32
CA VAL A 127 -4.72 -7.29 0.10
C VAL A 127 -4.51 -6.02 0.90
N CYS A 128 -5.26 -5.89 1.99
CA CYS A 128 -5.05 -4.84 2.97
C CYS A 128 -5.01 -5.43 4.39
N ARG A 129 -4.54 -4.65 5.37
CA ARG A 129 -4.70 -4.98 6.78
C ARG A 129 -6.18 -4.97 7.16
N GLU A 130 -6.55 -5.72 8.18
CA GLU A 130 -7.94 -5.78 8.65
C GLU A 130 -8.45 -4.45 9.23
N ASP A 131 -7.54 -3.60 9.76
CA ASP A 131 -7.84 -2.26 10.30
C ASP A 131 -7.86 -1.15 9.22
N PHE A 132 -7.75 -1.51 7.94
CA PHE A 132 -7.97 -0.57 6.84
C PHE A 132 -9.41 -0.05 6.86
N LEU A 133 -9.58 1.27 6.75
CA LEU A 133 -10.89 1.90 6.95
C LEU A 133 -11.94 1.38 5.94
N PRO A 134 -13.16 1.03 6.41
CA PRO A 134 -14.23 0.53 5.54
C PRO A 134 -14.53 1.41 4.33
N GLN A 135 -14.55 2.74 4.53
CA GLN A 135 -14.80 3.72 3.47
C GLN A 135 -13.70 3.71 2.42
N HIS A 136 -12.43 3.61 2.84
CA HIS A 136 -11.30 3.55 1.91
C HIS A 136 -11.31 2.25 1.13
N GLY A 137 -11.64 1.12 1.78
CA GLY A 137 -11.78 -0.17 1.11
C GLY A 137 -12.91 -0.18 0.09
N TYR A 138 -14.04 0.45 0.39
CA TYR A 138 -15.17 0.61 -0.53
C TYR A 138 -14.75 1.41 -1.77
N LEU A 139 -14.25 2.64 -1.57
CA LEU A 139 -13.86 3.53 -2.67
C LEU A 139 -12.76 2.93 -3.55
N LEU A 140 -11.80 2.25 -2.94
CA LEU A 140 -10.70 1.61 -3.68
C LEU A 140 -11.21 0.45 -4.53
N THR A 141 -12.11 -0.37 -3.98
CA THR A 141 -12.75 -1.48 -4.72
C THR A 141 -13.62 -0.95 -5.85
N GLU A 142 -14.46 0.05 -5.60
CA GLU A 142 -15.30 0.71 -6.59
C GLU A 142 -14.46 1.25 -7.76
N ALA A 143 -13.44 2.05 -7.48
CA ALA A 143 -12.56 2.61 -8.49
C ALA A 143 -11.92 1.53 -9.36
N LEU A 144 -11.43 0.44 -8.78
CA LEU A 144 -10.79 -0.64 -9.52
C LEU A 144 -11.80 -1.46 -10.33
N MET A 145 -12.95 -1.82 -9.76
CA MET A 145 -13.96 -2.64 -10.45
C MET A 145 -14.61 -1.90 -11.61
N GLU A 146 -14.88 -0.59 -11.48
CA GLU A 146 -15.53 0.20 -12.53
C GLU A 146 -14.57 0.57 -13.67
N HIS A 147 -13.32 0.92 -13.37
CA HIS A 147 -12.39 1.43 -14.38
C HIS A 147 -11.55 0.34 -15.05
N MET A 148 -11.29 -0.79 -14.39
CA MET A 148 -10.56 -1.91 -15.02
C MET A 148 -11.39 -2.59 -16.12
N SER A 149 -12.73 -2.58 -16.01
CA SER A 149 -13.60 -3.11 -17.05
C SER A 149 -13.61 -2.26 -18.32
N MET A 150 -13.23 -0.99 -18.22
CA MET A 150 -13.26 -0.01 -19.33
C MET A 150 -11.90 0.15 -20.04
N ALA A 151 -10.78 -0.07 -19.33
CA ALA A 151 -9.46 0.37 -19.79
C ALA A 151 -8.71 -0.65 -20.69
N ASP A 152 -8.99 -1.93 -20.57
CA ASP A 152 -8.28 -2.96 -21.32
C ASP A 152 -9.27 -3.87 -22.07
N GLY A 153 -9.20 -3.87 -23.39
CA GLY A 153 -9.90 -4.85 -24.24
C GLY A 153 -9.45 -6.32 -24.01
N ALA A 154 -8.55 -6.56 -23.06
CA ALA A 154 -8.21 -7.82 -22.43
C ALA A 154 -8.55 -7.68 -20.92
N GLY A 155 -9.84 -7.66 -20.58
CA GLY A 155 -10.32 -7.44 -19.23
C GLY A 155 -9.60 -8.34 -18.22
N LEU A 156 -8.85 -7.74 -17.30
CA LEU A 156 -8.47 -8.42 -16.06
C LEU A 156 -9.78 -8.71 -15.34
N ASP A 157 -10.14 -9.99 -15.26
CA ASP A 157 -11.34 -10.45 -14.57
C ASP A 157 -11.13 -10.29 -13.06
N LEU A 158 -11.43 -9.09 -12.55
CA LEU A 158 -11.36 -8.78 -11.13
C LEU A 158 -12.67 -9.20 -10.45
N SER A 159 -12.53 -9.73 -9.25
CA SER A 159 -13.66 -10.11 -8.40
C SER A 159 -13.40 -9.74 -6.94
N VAL A 160 -14.48 -9.62 -6.17
CA VAL A 160 -14.44 -9.57 -4.71
C VAL A 160 -14.81 -10.95 -4.18
N PRO A 161 -14.02 -11.55 -3.24
CA PRO A 161 -14.39 -12.85 -2.66
C PRO A 161 -15.74 -12.78 -1.95
N GLY A 162 -16.45 -13.91 -1.93
CA GLY A 162 -17.69 -14.05 -1.16
C GLY A 162 -17.42 -14.06 0.37
N ARG A 163 -18.48 -13.93 1.15
CA ARG A 163 -18.44 -13.96 2.63
C ARG A 163 -17.92 -15.29 3.17
N ASP A 164 -18.18 -16.35 2.47
CA ASP A 164 -17.84 -17.74 2.79
C ASP A 164 -16.36 -18.10 2.57
N ALA A 165 -15.56 -17.16 2.02
CA ALA A 165 -14.13 -17.37 1.83
C ALA A 165 -13.39 -17.75 3.13
N ALA A 166 -13.76 -17.15 4.25
CA ALA A 166 -13.20 -17.46 5.55
C ALA A 166 -13.49 -18.90 5.99
N ASP A 167 -14.70 -19.39 5.73
CA ASP A 167 -15.12 -20.76 6.06
C ASP A 167 -14.41 -21.79 5.17
N ALA A 168 -14.00 -21.40 3.98
CA ALA A 168 -13.17 -22.19 3.08
C ALA A 168 -11.66 -22.17 3.45
N GLY A 169 -11.27 -21.47 4.50
CA GLY A 169 -9.87 -21.33 4.92
C GLY A 169 -9.06 -20.37 4.05
N GLU A 170 -9.72 -19.52 3.29
CA GLU A 170 -9.13 -18.45 2.48
C GLU A 170 -9.08 -17.12 3.27
N ILE A 171 -8.43 -16.12 2.68
CA ILE A 171 -8.40 -14.77 3.26
C ILE A 171 -9.79 -14.14 3.08
N PRO A 172 -10.43 -13.65 4.16
CA PRO A 172 -11.76 -13.06 4.05
C PRO A 172 -11.73 -11.72 3.28
N PRO A 173 -12.85 -11.35 2.62
CA PRO A 173 -12.98 -10.05 1.98
C PRO A 173 -12.94 -8.91 3.01
N HIS A 174 -12.48 -7.75 2.55
CA HIS A 174 -12.58 -6.52 3.33
C HIS A 174 -14.04 -6.06 3.40
N VAL A 175 -14.46 -5.56 4.56
CA VAL A 175 -15.87 -5.17 4.78
C VAL A 175 -16.36 -4.11 3.80
N GLY A 176 -15.51 -3.15 3.41
CA GLY A 176 -15.83 -2.14 2.40
C GLY A 176 -15.95 -2.74 1.00
N ALA A 177 -15.06 -3.67 0.62
CA ALA A 177 -15.11 -4.35 -0.66
C ALA A 177 -16.39 -5.21 -0.76
N LEU A 178 -16.74 -5.92 0.30
CA LEU A 178 -17.95 -6.72 0.35
C LEU A 178 -19.21 -5.85 0.26
N ALA A 179 -19.22 -4.67 0.93
CA ALA A 179 -20.32 -3.73 0.84
C ALA A 179 -20.53 -3.24 -0.60
N PHE A 180 -19.44 -2.92 -1.31
CA PHE A 180 -19.50 -2.58 -2.73
C PHE A 180 -20.08 -3.72 -3.57
N ALA A 181 -19.55 -4.93 -3.43
CA ALA A 181 -20.00 -6.11 -4.19
C ALA A 181 -21.49 -6.45 -3.97
N GLU A 182 -22.01 -6.13 -2.78
CA GLU A 182 -23.42 -6.33 -2.41
C GLU A 182 -24.32 -5.12 -2.75
N GLY A 183 -23.79 -4.07 -3.37
CA GLY A 183 -24.53 -2.86 -3.69
C GLY A 183 -25.01 -2.07 -2.45
N ARG A 184 -24.35 -2.24 -1.29
CA ARG A 184 -24.68 -1.54 -0.05
C ARG A 184 -23.87 -0.26 0.06
N SER A 185 -24.53 0.86 0.27
CA SER A 185 -23.83 2.11 0.62
C SER A 185 -23.24 1.99 2.04
N LEU A 186 -22.00 2.45 2.21
CA LEU A 186 -21.43 2.68 3.54
C LEU A 186 -21.91 4.06 4.00
N ASP A 187 -22.63 4.12 5.12
CA ASP A 187 -23.02 5.40 5.74
C ASP A 187 -21.77 6.19 6.11
N THR A 188 -21.54 7.27 5.39
CA THR A 188 -20.44 8.24 5.63
C THR A 188 -20.71 9.13 6.87
N LYS A 189 -21.74 8.83 7.67
CA LYS A 189 -22.08 9.56 8.90
C LYS A 189 -21.40 8.95 10.12
N GLY A 190 -20.11 9.27 10.33
CA GLY A 190 -19.43 8.83 11.54
C GLY A 190 -18.00 9.32 11.67
N GLY A 191 -17.76 10.62 11.43
CA GLY A 191 -16.45 11.20 11.63
C GLY A 191 -16.56 12.72 11.82
N GLN A 192 -17.04 13.15 12.97
CA GLN A 192 -16.78 14.49 13.53
C GLN A 192 -15.92 14.34 14.76
#